data_ce046af0056842f7fe0fe3953ed277ec
#
_entry.id   ce046af0056842f7fe0fe3953ed277ec
#
_cell.length_a   1.000
_cell.length_b   1.000
_cell.length_c   1.000
_cell.angle_alpha   90.00
_cell.angle_beta   90.00
_cell.angle_gamma   90.00
#
_symmetry.space_group_name_H-M   'P 1'
#
loop_
_entity.id
_entity.type
_entity.pdbx_description
1 polymer ?
#
loop_
_entity_poly.entity_id
_entity_poly.type
_entity_poly.pdbx_seq_one_letter_code
_entity_poly.pdbx_strand_id
1 'polypeptide(L)'
;MGLFRRIEDYFQRPPANTITFDEAEKALRWKMLQEDLGAFTFSEEGFTYQTADELFIIRWVDVTQIISFKRELLAYDLICLQLSWPGGQLLFDEEMAGWYQFVHHLNAALPVLEKWEDKVMFPAFATNETVVYQK
;
A
#
# COMPACT_ATOMS: atom_id res chain seq x y z
N MET A 1 7.16 10.85 -4.73
CA MET A 1 7.51 10.22 -3.48
C MET A 1 6.30 10.20 -2.54
N GLY A 2 5.99 9.03 -2.00
CA GLY A 2 4.80 8.85 -1.19
C GLY A 2 4.84 9.58 0.16
N LEU A 3 3.67 9.80 0.74
CA LEU A 3 3.50 10.37 2.07
C LEU A 3 4.30 9.62 3.13
N PHE A 4 4.42 8.30 2.99
CA PHE A 4 5.16 7.41 3.87
C PHE A 4 6.61 7.87 4.09
N ARG A 5 7.36 8.17 3.03
CA ARG A 5 8.77 8.60 3.16
C ARG A 5 8.93 9.92 3.89
N ARG A 6 8.04 10.89 3.65
CA ARG A 6 8.11 12.19 4.33
C ARG A 6 7.96 12.05 5.83
N ILE A 7 7.08 11.16 6.25
CA ILE A 7 6.78 10.97 7.67
C ILE A 7 7.87 10.13 8.33
N GLU A 8 8.40 9.14 7.63
CA GLU A 8 9.54 8.37 8.09
C GLU A 8 10.76 9.27 8.32
N ASP A 9 11.08 10.17 7.38
CA ASP A 9 12.15 11.15 7.53
C ASP A 9 11.94 12.03 8.75
N TYR A 10 10.69 12.43 9.00
CA TYR A 10 10.32 13.24 10.15
C TYR A 10 10.64 12.51 11.47
N PHE A 11 10.29 11.24 11.60
CA PHE A 11 10.53 10.46 12.81
C PHE A 11 11.99 10.10 13.04
N GLN A 12 12.84 10.17 12.03
CA GLN A 12 14.27 9.95 12.15
C GLN A 12 15.02 11.16 12.70
N ARG A 13 14.39 12.31 12.82
CA ARG A 13 15.02 13.50 13.38
C ARG A 13 15.21 13.35 14.89
N PRO A 14 16.28 13.96 15.44
CA PRO A 14 16.47 14.00 16.90
C PRO A 14 15.25 14.63 17.58
N PRO A 15 14.83 14.10 18.73
CA PRO A 15 13.71 14.68 19.45
C PRO A 15 14.02 16.11 19.87
N ALA A 16 13.12 17.05 19.54
CA ALA A 16 13.15 18.39 20.07
C ALA A 16 12.47 18.40 21.44
N ASN A 17 12.90 19.30 22.33
CA ASN A 17 12.29 19.44 23.65
C ASN A 17 10.84 19.92 23.59
N THR A 18 10.45 20.52 22.45
CA THR A 18 9.08 20.97 22.17
C THR A 18 8.71 20.62 20.77
N ILE A 19 7.56 19.96 20.61
CA ILE A 19 6.97 19.65 19.30
C ILE A 19 6.02 20.78 18.94
N THR A 20 6.13 21.32 17.72
CA THR A 20 5.20 22.33 17.23
C THR A 20 3.83 21.72 17.00
N PHE A 21 2.78 22.54 16.96
CA PHE A 21 1.42 22.07 16.67
C PHE A 21 1.34 21.36 15.31
N ASP A 22 2.01 21.90 14.29
CA ASP A 22 2.09 21.26 12.96
C ASP A 22 2.73 19.88 13.01
N GLU A 23 3.79 19.73 13.77
CA GLU A 23 4.49 18.47 13.93
C GLU A 23 3.63 17.43 14.64
N ALA A 24 2.92 17.85 15.69
CA ALA A 24 2.00 16.98 16.40
C ALA A 24 0.83 16.53 15.51
N GLU A 25 0.29 17.44 14.70
CA GLU A 25 -0.78 17.13 13.74
C GLU A 25 -0.32 16.11 12.69
N LYS A 26 0.87 16.31 12.14
CA LYS A 26 1.44 15.37 11.15
C LYS A 26 1.66 13.99 11.75
N ALA A 27 2.19 13.92 12.96
CA ALA A 27 2.40 12.65 13.65
C ALA A 27 1.09 11.91 13.91
N LEU A 28 0.05 12.65 14.30
CA LEU A 28 -1.29 12.08 14.51
C LEU A 28 -1.90 11.54 13.21
N ARG A 29 -1.80 12.31 12.12
CA ARG A 29 -2.27 11.86 10.80
C ARG A 29 -1.58 10.60 10.35
N TRP A 30 -0.27 10.52 10.55
CA TRP A 30 0.51 9.34 10.22
C TRP A 30 0.04 8.12 10.99
N LYS A 31 -0.16 8.29 12.30
CA LYS A 31 -0.67 7.22 13.15
C LYS A 31 -2.05 6.75 12.69
N MET A 32 -2.93 7.68 12.36
CA MET A 32 -4.27 7.36 11.85
C MET A 32 -4.21 6.60 10.53
N LEU A 33 -3.33 6.99 9.61
CA LEU A 33 -3.13 6.30 8.34
C LEU A 33 -2.64 4.87 8.54
N GLN A 34 -1.73 4.65 9.49
CA GLN A 34 -1.24 3.31 9.81
C GLN A 34 -2.30 2.41 10.44
N GLU A 35 -3.20 2.98 11.22
CA GLU A 35 -4.26 2.26 11.92
C GLU A 35 -5.52 2.10 11.07
N ASP A 36 -5.69 2.91 10.02
CA ASP A 36 -6.86 2.87 9.17
C ASP A 36 -6.82 1.66 8.25
N LEU A 37 -7.73 0.71 8.50
CA LEU A 37 -7.88 -0.48 7.66
C LEU A 37 -8.72 -0.21 6.42
N GLY A 38 -9.41 0.92 6.34
CA GLY A 38 -10.32 1.23 5.25
C GLY A 38 -11.41 0.16 5.12
N ALA A 39 -11.60 -0.31 3.90
CA ALA A 39 -12.59 -1.34 3.59
C ALA A 39 -12.03 -2.77 3.74
N PHE A 40 -10.83 -2.94 4.26
CA PHE A 40 -10.17 -4.23 4.42
C PHE A 40 -10.43 -4.85 5.79
N THR A 41 -10.52 -6.18 5.81
CA THR A 41 -10.42 -6.99 7.02
C THR A 41 -9.42 -8.09 6.75
N PHE A 42 -8.50 -8.34 7.70
CA PHE A 42 -7.41 -9.29 7.50
C PHE A 42 -7.50 -10.48 8.43
N SER A 43 -7.07 -11.64 7.93
CA SER A 43 -6.86 -12.86 8.71
C SER A 43 -5.60 -13.55 8.20
N GLU A 44 -5.16 -14.61 8.87
CA GLU A 44 -4.02 -15.40 8.41
C GLU A 44 -4.27 -16.03 7.03
N GLU A 45 -5.51 -16.39 6.75
CA GLU A 45 -5.87 -17.08 5.52
C GLU A 45 -6.07 -16.16 4.32
N GLY A 46 -6.39 -14.89 4.55
CA GLY A 46 -6.68 -13.97 3.49
C GLY A 46 -7.20 -12.62 3.96
N PHE A 47 -7.99 -12.00 3.13
CA PHE A 47 -8.58 -10.71 3.44
C PHE A 47 -9.96 -10.56 2.82
N THR A 48 -10.72 -9.62 3.34
CA THR A 48 -11.96 -9.16 2.71
C THR A 48 -11.80 -7.71 2.28
N TYR A 49 -12.48 -7.35 1.21
CA TYR A 49 -12.53 -5.98 0.72
C TYR A 49 -13.97 -5.65 0.38
N GLN A 50 -14.50 -4.61 1.03
CA GLN A 50 -15.89 -4.20 0.86
C GLN A 50 -15.98 -2.96 -0.02
N THR A 51 -16.68 -3.06 -1.15
CA THR A 51 -17.10 -1.91 -1.93
C THR A 51 -18.54 -1.54 -1.59
N ALA A 52 -19.07 -0.46 -2.19
CA ALA A 52 -20.47 -0.09 -1.99
C ALA A 52 -21.45 -1.19 -2.40
N ASP A 53 -21.09 -1.99 -3.41
CA ASP A 53 -21.98 -2.96 -4.04
C ASP A 53 -21.62 -4.42 -3.77
N GLU A 54 -20.38 -4.71 -3.35
CA GLU A 54 -19.88 -6.07 -3.32
C GLU A 54 -18.89 -6.29 -2.18
N LEU A 55 -18.92 -7.50 -1.61
CA LEU A 55 -17.92 -7.96 -0.65
C LEU A 55 -17.04 -9.00 -1.33
N PHE A 56 -15.74 -8.73 -1.41
CA PHE A 56 -14.75 -9.68 -1.91
C PHE A 56 -14.12 -10.41 -0.73
N ILE A 57 -14.11 -11.73 -0.80
CA ILE A 57 -13.44 -12.60 0.18
C ILE A 57 -12.36 -13.36 -0.57
N ILE A 58 -11.10 -13.07 -0.29
CA ILE A 58 -9.96 -13.59 -1.05
C ILE A 58 -8.99 -14.28 -0.10
N ARG A 59 -8.71 -15.56 -0.39
CA ARG A 59 -7.69 -16.31 0.33
C ARG A 59 -6.35 -16.11 -0.35
N TRP A 60 -5.29 -15.95 0.44
CA TRP A 60 -3.95 -15.80 -0.13
C TRP A 60 -3.57 -16.95 -1.07
N VAL A 61 -4.00 -18.18 -0.73
CA VAL A 61 -3.67 -19.34 -1.56
C VAL A 61 -4.32 -19.27 -2.95
N ASP A 62 -5.39 -18.52 -3.11
CA ASP A 62 -6.11 -18.37 -4.37
C ASP A 62 -5.53 -17.25 -5.26
N VAL A 63 -4.69 -16.40 -4.72
CA VAL A 63 -4.06 -15.32 -5.50
C VAL A 63 -3.13 -15.92 -6.53
N THR A 64 -3.33 -15.57 -7.79
CA THR A 64 -2.57 -16.13 -8.91
C THR A 64 -1.46 -15.19 -9.38
N GLN A 65 -1.69 -13.89 -9.33
CA GLN A 65 -0.74 -12.91 -9.80
C GLN A 65 -0.96 -11.56 -9.12
N ILE A 66 0.14 -10.86 -8.87
CA ILE A 66 0.12 -9.47 -8.43
C ILE A 66 1.10 -8.69 -9.29
N ILE A 67 0.60 -7.63 -9.93
CA ILE A 67 1.39 -6.72 -10.74
C ILE A 67 1.27 -5.33 -10.11
N SER A 68 2.40 -4.66 -9.94
CA SER A 68 2.43 -3.27 -9.51
C SER A 68 2.97 -2.39 -10.62
N PHE A 69 2.45 -1.18 -10.69
CA PHE A 69 2.85 -0.19 -11.69
C PHE A 69 2.58 1.21 -11.16
N LYS A 70 3.15 2.22 -11.81
CA LYS A 70 2.86 3.62 -11.48
C LYS A 70 1.93 4.22 -12.50
N ARG A 71 1.02 5.04 -12.02
CA ARG A 71 0.24 5.96 -12.85
C ARG A 71 0.85 7.34 -12.71
N GLU A 72 1.14 7.97 -13.84
CA GLU A 72 1.63 9.33 -13.86
C GLU A 72 0.45 10.30 -13.70
N LEU A 73 0.49 11.08 -12.65
CA LEU A 73 -0.44 12.17 -12.42
C LEU A 73 0.30 13.49 -12.62
N LEU A 74 -0.44 14.59 -12.78
CA LEU A 74 0.16 15.88 -13.11
C LEU A 74 1.25 16.34 -12.13
N ALA A 75 1.08 16.06 -10.86
CA ALA A 75 1.98 16.55 -9.81
C ALA A 75 2.82 15.45 -9.16
N TYR A 76 2.49 14.16 -9.35
CA TYR A 76 3.16 13.05 -8.69
C TYR A 76 2.83 11.72 -9.36
N ASP A 77 3.62 10.70 -9.05
CA ASP A 77 3.37 9.33 -9.45
C ASP A 77 2.56 8.60 -8.38
N LEU A 78 1.61 7.77 -8.80
CA LEU A 78 0.77 6.98 -7.93
C LEU A 78 1.09 5.50 -8.11
N ILE A 79 1.49 4.82 -7.04
CA ILE A 79 1.73 3.39 -7.06
C ILE A 79 0.39 2.65 -7.03
N CYS A 80 0.19 1.78 -8.00
CA CYS A 80 -0.99 0.93 -8.14
C CYS A 80 -0.61 -0.53 -8.05
N LEU A 81 -1.57 -1.36 -7.67
CA LEU A 81 -1.38 -2.80 -7.56
C LEU A 81 -2.61 -3.51 -8.09
N GLN A 82 -2.40 -4.45 -9.02
CA GLN A 82 -3.44 -5.29 -9.55
C GLN A 82 -3.28 -6.71 -9.01
N LEU A 83 -4.29 -7.18 -8.31
CA LEU A 83 -4.33 -8.52 -7.73
C LEU A 83 -5.33 -9.36 -8.51
N SER A 84 -4.90 -10.54 -8.94
CA SER A 84 -5.72 -11.49 -9.70
C SER A 84 -5.89 -12.80 -8.94
N TRP A 85 -7.10 -13.34 -9.00
CA TRP A 85 -7.44 -14.68 -8.51
C TRP A 85 -8.47 -15.29 -9.46
N PRO A 86 -8.82 -16.57 -9.35
CA PRO A 86 -9.77 -17.19 -10.29
C PRO A 86 -11.13 -16.50 -10.39
N GLY A 87 -11.56 -15.79 -9.34
CA GLY A 87 -12.83 -15.06 -9.33
C GLY A 87 -12.78 -13.69 -9.97
N GLY A 88 -11.60 -13.13 -10.30
CA GLY A 88 -11.50 -11.82 -10.91
C GLY A 88 -10.20 -11.07 -10.61
N GLN A 89 -10.29 -9.76 -10.65
CA GLN A 89 -9.17 -8.85 -10.41
C GLN A 89 -9.61 -7.67 -9.56
N LEU A 90 -8.73 -7.17 -8.72
CA LEU A 90 -8.91 -5.93 -7.97
C LEU A 90 -7.73 -4.99 -8.22
N LEU A 91 -8.03 -3.71 -8.31
CA LEU A 91 -7.04 -2.66 -8.47
C LEU A 91 -7.02 -1.79 -7.22
N PHE A 92 -5.86 -1.66 -6.61
CA PHE A 92 -5.63 -0.83 -5.43
C PHE A 92 -4.58 0.23 -5.73
N ASP A 93 -4.57 1.31 -4.98
CA ASP A 93 -3.54 2.33 -5.07
C ASP A 93 -3.14 2.86 -3.69
N GLU A 94 -2.00 3.55 -3.64
CA GLU A 94 -1.43 4.02 -2.38
C GLU A 94 -2.22 5.13 -1.68
N GLU A 95 -3.18 5.73 -2.34
CA GLU A 95 -4.06 6.73 -1.73
C GLU A 95 -5.27 6.11 -1.04
N MET A 96 -5.53 4.83 -1.26
CA MET A 96 -6.66 4.14 -0.62
C MET A 96 -6.44 3.99 0.88
N ALA A 97 -7.51 4.18 1.65
CA ALA A 97 -7.49 3.84 3.07
C ALA A 97 -7.18 2.36 3.25
N GLY A 98 -6.25 2.03 4.12
CA GLY A 98 -5.83 0.66 4.37
C GLY A 98 -4.69 0.15 3.47
N TRP A 99 -4.17 0.97 2.57
CA TRP A 99 -3.08 0.57 1.68
C TRP A 99 -1.88 0.00 2.43
N TYR A 100 -1.41 0.69 3.47
CA TYR A 100 -0.21 0.26 4.22
C TYR A 100 -0.42 -1.08 4.92
N GLN A 101 -1.58 -1.27 5.52
CA GLN A 101 -1.93 -2.52 6.17
C GLN A 101 -2.06 -3.65 5.15
N PHE A 102 -2.68 -3.37 4.01
CA PHE A 102 -2.78 -4.34 2.93
C PHE A 102 -1.40 -4.79 2.44
N VAL A 103 -0.51 -3.86 2.15
CA VAL A 103 0.86 -4.16 1.70
C VAL A 103 1.62 -4.96 2.77
N HIS A 104 1.47 -4.58 4.03
CA HIS A 104 2.09 -5.30 5.15
C HIS A 104 1.62 -6.77 5.20
N HIS A 105 0.33 -7.00 5.15
CA HIS A 105 -0.23 -8.36 5.16
C HIS A 105 0.15 -9.15 3.91
N LEU A 106 0.12 -8.51 2.76
CA LEU A 106 0.53 -9.11 1.50
C LEU A 106 1.98 -9.60 1.56
N ASN A 107 2.89 -8.75 2.01
CA ASN A 107 4.31 -9.06 2.10
C ASN A 107 4.59 -10.18 3.11
N ALA A 108 3.78 -10.29 4.15
CA ALA A 108 3.91 -11.35 5.14
C ALA A 108 3.32 -12.68 4.66
N ALA A 109 2.27 -12.64 3.85
CA ALA A 109 1.50 -13.83 3.47
C ALA A 109 2.05 -14.54 2.22
N LEU A 110 2.63 -13.79 1.27
CA LEU A 110 3.08 -14.33 -0.02
C LEU A 110 4.58 -14.08 -0.23
N PRO A 111 5.26 -14.97 -0.97
CA PRO A 111 6.67 -14.79 -1.31
C PRO A 111 6.81 -13.77 -2.45
N VAL A 112 6.59 -12.52 -2.12
CA VAL A 112 6.66 -11.42 -3.08
C VAL A 112 8.10 -11.07 -3.45
N LEU A 113 8.27 -10.41 -4.59
CA LEU A 113 9.56 -9.91 -5.03
C LEU A 113 10.13 -8.94 -3.98
N GLU A 114 11.35 -9.19 -3.52
CA GLU A 114 12.00 -8.35 -2.52
C GLU A 114 12.15 -6.92 -3.04
N LYS A 115 11.79 -5.95 -2.19
CA LYS A 115 11.86 -4.51 -2.50
C LYS A 115 11.10 -4.13 -3.78
N TRP A 116 9.98 -4.80 -4.03
CA TRP A 116 9.18 -4.52 -5.22
C TRP A 116 8.72 -3.07 -5.29
N GLU A 117 8.46 -2.46 -4.16
CA GLU A 117 8.02 -1.06 -4.10
C GLU A 117 9.07 -0.11 -4.68
N ASP A 118 10.35 -0.33 -4.38
CA ASP A 118 11.44 0.46 -4.94
C ASP A 118 11.56 0.27 -6.45
N LYS A 119 11.35 -0.95 -6.94
CA LYS A 119 11.40 -1.24 -8.38
C LYS A 119 10.29 -0.55 -9.16
N VAL A 120 9.13 -0.40 -8.54
CA VAL A 120 8.01 0.33 -9.13
C VAL A 120 8.26 1.84 -9.06
N MET A 121 8.82 2.31 -7.94
CA MET A 121 9.02 3.73 -7.68
C MET A 121 10.06 4.37 -8.62
N PHE A 122 11.11 3.66 -8.96
CA PHE A 122 12.23 4.21 -9.74
C PHE A 122 12.36 3.53 -11.11
N PRO A 123 12.67 4.30 -12.17
CA PRO A 123 12.83 5.76 -12.21
C PRO A 123 11.49 6.50 -12.08
N ALA A 124 11.58 7.77 -11.69
CA ALA A 124 10.41 8.64 -11.63
C ALA A 124 9.80 8.85 -13.01
N PHE A 125 8.48 9.09 -13.04
CA PHE A 125 7.70 9.37 -14.25
C PHE A 125 7.79 8.28 -15.32
N ALA A 126 7.87 7.03 -14.89
CA ALA A 126 7.79 5.85 -15.74
C ALA A 126 6.81 4.85 -15.12
N THR A 127 6.12 4.07 -15.96
CA THR A 127 5.09 3.10 -15.50
C THR A 127 5.69 2.01 -14.63
N ASN A 128 6.90 1.54 -14.98
CA ASN A 128 7.67 0.54 -14.22
C ASN A 128 6.87 -0.69 -13.79
N GLU A 129 6.10 -1.26 -14.73
CA GLU A 129 5.32 -2.46 -14.44
C GLU A 129 6.22 -3.56 -13.89
N THR A 130 5.85 -4.10 -12.75
CA THR A 130 6.64 -5.08 -12.02
C THR A 130 5.74 -6.23 -11.58
N VAL A 131 6.13 -7.47 -11.89
CA VAL A 131 5.46 -8.66 -11.35
C VAL A 131 5.93 -8.85 -9.92
N VAL A 132 5.05 -8.57 -8.97
CA VAL A 132 5.32 -8.67 -7.54
C VAL A 132 5.22 -10.11 -7.07
N TYR A 133 4.26 -10.84 -7.60
CA TYR A 133 4.00 -12.23 -7.27
C TYR A 133 3.41 -12.96 -8.47
N GLN A 134 3.86 -14.18 -8.69
CA GLN A 134 3.32 -15.09 -9.69
C GLN A 134 3.24 -16.47 -9.09
N LYS A 135 2.04 -17.01 -9.05
CA LYS A 135 1.81 -18.38 -8.55
C LYS A 135 2.45 -19.44 -9.44
#